data_5046f9284ac02c30993fbc0a46f97ada
#
_entry.id   5046f9284ac02c30993fbc0a46f97ada
#
_cell.length_a   1.000
_cell.length_b   1.000
_cell.length_c   1.000
_cell.angle_alpha   90.00
_cell.angle_beta   90.00
_cell.angle_gamma   90.00
#
_symmetry.space_group_name_H-M   'P 1'
#
loop_
_entity.id
_entity.type
_entity.pdbx_description
1 polymer ?
#
loop_
_entity_poly.entity_id
_entity_poly.type
_entity_poly.pdbx_seq_one_letter_code
_entity_poly.pdbx_strand_id
1 'polypeptide(L)'
;MRRWMMLALGTAAQTVACTFLYGLPYASETLRRDNGLTLGQVGLLIACPTVGLVLTLVAWGALADRFGERGVITSGLAMTTVLLSLGVVVNGLAPLGVLLALAGAASASVSAASGRLVVGWFSARERGLAMGIRQTSTPLGMGIAALIVPTLAARSGMKGTMFFCAALCGVVAVLVGSLASDPPRTAQTAAQEPAANPYQHSSLWRIHASSALLCVPQFAANAFAMVFLIDVRGWGAVHAGQLLVVSQVLGAVSRVVAGRWSDRVGSRVRPMRQLSVCITVVMAATALGALWPSPVTDLAMIVACGITASTNGLAFTATAELAGRSWSGRAMGVQNTGQNLAASLTPPLLGGLIGSAGYAWGFMLAGVLAGAACFMIPALENRALPGSRQEVAAGPDELVQAARQKGKE
;
A
#
# COMPACT_ATOMS: atom_id res chain seq x y z
N MET A 1 -4.08 -2.90 24.94
CA MET A 1 -4.52 -4.08 24.16
C MET A 1 -5.41 -3.72 22.96
N ARG A 2 -6.47 -2.95 23.11
CA ARG A 2 -7.44 -2.65 22.05
C ARG A 2 -6.83 -2.06 20.77
N ARG A 3 -5.87 -1.12 20.85
CA ARG A 3 -5.19 -0.51 19.69
C ARG A 3 -4.44 -1.53 18.82
N TRP A 4 -3.76 -2.50 19.43
CA TRP A 4 -3.04 -3.56 18.71
C TRP A 4 -3.99 -4.52 18.01
N MET A 5 -5.16 -4.79 18.60
CA MET A 5 -6.23 -5.55 17.95
C MET A 5 -6.75 -4.81 16.71
N MET A 6 -6.96 -3.49 16.78
CA MET A 6 -7.36 -2.69 15.61
C MET A 6 -6.30 -2.72 14.51
N LEU A 7 -5.01 -2.66 14.88
CA LEU A 7 -3.91 -2.82 13.93
C LEU A 7 -3.93 -4.21 13.28
N ALA A 8 -4.10 -5.28 14.06
CA ALA A 8 -4.18 -6.63 13.55
C ALA A 8 -5.36 -6.82 12.59
N LEU A 9 -6.55 -6.33 12.94
CA LEU A 9 -7.74 -6.39 12.09
C LEU A 9 -7.57 -5.58 10.80
N GLY A 10 -7.02 -4.36 10.89
CA GLY A 10 -6.74 -3.53 9.71
C GLY A 10 -5.67 -4.15 8.79
N THR A 11 -4.65 -4.78 9.38
CA THR A 11 -3.61 -5.50 8.63
C THR A 11 -4.18 -6.76 7.99
N ALA A 12 -4.98 -7.55 8.71
CA ALA A 12 -5.65 -8.74 8.17
C ALA A 12 -6.59 -8.38 7.01
N ALA A 13 -7.42 -7.34 7.18
CA ALA A 13 -8.30 -6.85 6.11
C ALA A 13 -7.52 -6.49 4.85
N GLN A 14 -6.41 -5.74 5.00
CA GLN A 14 -5.57 -5.38 3.87
C GLN A 14 -4.86 -6.60 3.26
N THR A 15 -4.46 -7.58 4.09
CA THR A 15 -3.81 -8.81 3.61
C THR A 15 -4.74 -9.60 2.71
N VAL A 16 -6.00 -9.83 3.11
CA VAL A 16 -6.94 -10.58 2.27
C VAL A 16 -7.33 -9.83 1.01
N ALA A 17 -7.44 -8.50 1.07
CA ALA A 17 -7.64 -7.67 -0.11
C ALA A 17 -6.45 -7.79 -1.08
N CYS A 18 -5.21 -7.76 -0.58
CA CYS A 18 -4.01 -7.96 -1.38
C CYS A 18 -3.91 -9.40 -1.94
N THR A 19 -4.34 -10.41 -1.17
CA THR A 19 -4.39 -11.81 -1.65
C THR A 19 -5.29 -11.93 -2.87
N PHE A 20 -6.45 -11.30 -2.86
CA PHE A 20 -7.34 -11.24 -4.02
C PHE A 20 -6.74 -10.46 -5.18
N LEU A 21 -6.33 -9.20 -4.95
CA LEU A 21 -5.86 -8.29 -6.01
C LEU A 21 -4.59 -8.80 -6.72
N TYR A 22 -3.65 -9.35 -5.96
CA TYR A 22 -2.36 -9.82 -6.48
C TYR A 22 -2.31 -11.35 -6.64
N GLY A 23 -3.39 -12.06 -6.33
CA GLY A 23 -3.47 -13.51 -6.47
C GLY A 23 -3.80 -14.00 -7.88
N LEU A 24 -4.57 -13.22 -8.65
CA LEU A 24 -5.01 -13.61 -9.99
C LEU A 24 -3.88 -13.98 -10.97
N PRO A 25 -2.73 -13.27 -10.99
CA PRO A 25 -1.61 -13.66 -11.84
C PRO A 25 -1.12 -15.08 -11.61
N TYR A 26 -1.21 -15.60 -10.38
CA TYR A 26 -0.79 -16.97 -10.07
C TYR A 26 -1.74 -18.06 -10.60
N ALA A 27 -2.96 -17.69 -11.02
CA ALA A 27 -3.91 -18.58 -11.69
C ALA A 27 -3.92 -18.40 -13.22
N SER A 28 -3.08 -17.53 -13.78
CA SER A 28 -3.11 -17.10 -15.17
C SER A 28 -2.97 -18.25 -16.17
N GLU A 29 -2.06 -19.19 -15.92
CA GLU A 29 -1.79 -20.32 -16.83
C GLU A 29 -2.99 -21.30 -16.85
N THR A 30 -3.57 -21.59 -15.68
CA THR A 30 -4.77 -22.43 -15.57
C THR A 30 -5.96 -21.75 -16.27
N LEU A 31 -6.14 -20.45 -16.03
CA LEU A 31 -7.19 -19.66 -16.65
C LEU A 31 -7.06 -19.67 -18.18
N ARG A 32 -5.84 -19.54 -18.69
CA ARG A 32 -5.55 -19.60 -20.12
C ARG A 32 -5.89 -20.95 -20.72
N ARG A 33 -5.43 -22.03 -20.08
CA ARG A 33 -5.59 -23.39 -20.58
C ARG A 33 -7.05 -23.86 -20.55
N ASP A 34 -7.72 -23.67 -19.42
CA ASP A 34 -9.07 -24.19 -19.20
C ASP A 34 -10.13 -23.50 -20.07
N ASN A 35 -9.89 -22.25 -20.44
CA ASN A 35 -10.85 -21.45 -21.21
C ASN A 35 -10.37 -21.13 -22.64
N GLY A 36 -9.22 -21.62 -23.07
CA GLY A 36 -8.67 -21.36 -24.41
C GLY A 36 -8.36 -19.88 -24.67
N LEU A 37 -7.99 -19.11 -23.62
CA LEU A 37 -7.83 -17.66 -23.72
C LEU A 37 -6.47 -17.27 -24.32
N THR A 38 -6.47 -16.16 -25.06
CA THR A 38 -5.24 -15.49 -25.47
C THR A 38 -4.55 -14.82 -24.26
N LEU A 39 -3.26 -14.57 -24.34
CA LEU A 39 -2.52 -13.83 -23.29
C LEU A 39 -3.11 -12.44 -23.04
N GLY A 40 -3.59 -11.77 -24.09
CA GLY A 40 -4.25 -10.48 -23.95
C GLY A 40 -5.54 -10.53 -23.13
N GLN A 41 -6.37 -11.56 -23.37
CA GLN A 41 -7.60 -11.77 -22.60
C GLN A 41 -7.33 -12.08 -21.12
N VAL A 42 -6.32 -12.90 -20.84
CA VAL A 42 -5.87 -13.18 -19.47
C VAL A 42 -5.36 -11.90 -18.79
N GLY A 43 -4.53 -11.12 -19.50
CA GLY A 43 -4.03 -9.84 -19.02
C GLY A 43 -5.15 -8.86 -18.69
N LEU A 44 -6.18 -8.80 -19.54
CA LEU A 44 -7.35 -7.96 -19.30
C LEU A 44 -8.11 -8.38 -18.04
N LEU A 45 -8.36 -9.68 -17.84
CA LEU A 45 -9.01 -10.20 -16.63
C LEU A 45 -8.21 -9.88 -15.36
N ILE A 46 -6.90 -10.03 -15.40
CA ILE A 46 -6.00 -9.70 -14.27
C ILE A 46 -6.03 -8.20 -13.97
N ALA A 47 -6.20 -7.35 -14.97
CA ALA A 47 -6.27 -5.91 -14.78
C ALA A 47 -7.63 -5.42 -14.22
N CYS A 48 -8.72 -6.14 -14.48
CA CYS A 48 -10.08 -5.74 -14.08
C CYS A 48 -10.19 -5.33 -12.60
N PRO A 49 -9.71 -6.11 -11.60
CA PRO A 49 -9.80 -5.72 -10.20
C PRO A 49 -9.05 -4.41 -9.90
N THR A 50 -7.87 -4.22 -10.48
CA THR A 50 -7.08 -3.00 -10.26
C THR A 50 -7.77 -1.78 -10.86
N VAL A 51 -8.40 -1.92 -12.02
CA VAL A 51 -9.20 -0.85 -12.63
C VAL A 51 -10.36 -0.46 -11.72
N GLY A 52 -11.15 -1.44 -11.26
CA GLY A 52 -12.24 -1.20 -10.34
C GLY A 52 -11.79 -0.51 -9.04
N LEU A 53 -10.68 -0.99 -8.46
CA LEU A 53 -10.08 -0.42 -7.27
C LEU A 53 -9.72 1.06 -7.48
N VAL A 54 -8.95 1.38 -8.51
CA VAL A 54 -8.48 2.75 -8.79
C VAL A 54 -9.64 3.73 -8.96
N LEU A 55 -10.70 3.32 -9.65
CA LEU A 55 -11.86 4.16 -9.91
C LEU A 55 -12.65 4.52 -8.65
N THR A 56 -12.58 3.70 -7.59
CA THR A 56 -13.45 3.86 -6.42
C THR A 56 -12.73 4.25 -5.13
N LEU A 57 -11.38 4.26 -5.11
CA LEU A 57 -10.57 4.57 -3.92
C LEU A 57 -10.94 5.88 -3.25
N VAL A 58 -11.12 6.95 -4.01
CA VAL A 58 -11.45 8.27 -3.47
C VAL A 58 -12.88 8.30 -2.91
N ALA A 59 -13.82 7.63 -3.60
CA ALA A 59 -15.20 7.52 -3.13
C ALA A 59 -15.29 6.74 -1.80
N TRP A 60 -14.60 5.61 -1.68
CA TRP A 60 -14.50 4.86 -0.43
C TRP A 60 -13.81 5.66 0.67
N GLY A 61 -12.80 6.47 0.33
CA GLY A 61 -12.18 7.40 1.26
C GLY A 61 -13.16 8.43 1.81
N ALA A 62 -14.00 9.01 0.94
CA ALA A 62 -15.04 9.94 1.35
C ALA A 62 -16.13 9.27 2.23
N LEU A 63 -16.50 8.03 1.90
CA LEU A 63 -17.41 7.23 2.72
C LEU A 63 -16.80 6.93 4.11
N ALA A 64 -15.50 6.62 4.19
CA ALA A 64 -14.82 6.40 5.45
C ALA A 64 -14.76 7.67 6.31
N ASP A 65 -14.58 8.85 5.70
CA ASP A 65 -14.64 10.13 6.40
C ASP A 65 -16.02 10.38 7.03
N ARG A 66 -17.09 9.93 6.36
CA ARG A 66 -18.47 10.18 6.80
C ARG A 66 -19.01 9.10 7.74
N PHE A 67 -18.81 7.83 7.40
CA PHE A 67 -19.49 6.69 8.08
C PHE A 67 -18.57 5.92 9.04
N GLY A 68 -17.28 6.24 9.08
CA GLY A 68 -16.30 5.54 9.89
C GLY A 68 -15.66 4.35 9.18
N GLU A 69 -14.59 3.84 9.79
CA GLU A 69 -13.71 2.84 9.18
C GLU A 69 -14.28 1.43 9.26
N ARG A 70 -14.87 1.08 10.41
CA ARG A 70 -15.46 -0.24 10.65
C ARG A 70 -16.54 -0.57 9.62
N GLY A 71 -17.53 0.33 9.45
CA GLY A 71 -18.64 0.13 8.52
C GLY A 71 -18.15 0.00 7.08
N VAL A 72 -17.23 0.86 6.66
CA VAL A 72 -16.70 0.88 5.30
C VAL A 72 -15.87 -0.36 4.98
N ILE A 73 -14.98 -0.80 5.87
CA ILE A 73 -14.18 -2.02 5.65
C ILE A 73 -15.10 -3.25 5.61
N THR A 74 -16.04 -3.35 6.55
CA THR A 74 -16.94 -4.49 6.64
C THR A 74 -17.84 -4.60 5.41
N SER A 75 -18.49 -3.51 4.99
CA SER A 75 -19.36 -3.51 3.82
C SER A 75 -18.60 -3.81 2.54
N GLY A 76 -17.42 -3.22 2.36
CA GLY A 76 -16.59 -3.47 1.17
C GLY A 76 -16.11 -4.92 1.09
N LEU A 77 -15.63 -5.51 2.21
CA LEU A 77 -15.23 -6.92 2.23
C LEU A 77 -16.44 -7.86 2.01
N ALA A 78 -17.61 -7.56 2.59
CA ALA A 78 -18.82 -8.33 2.36
C ALA A 78 -19.25 -8.26 0.88
N MET A 79 -19.22 -7.08 0.26
CA MET A 79 -19.48 -6.94 -1.17
C MET A 79 -18.47 -7.71 -2.01
N THR A 80 -17.17 -7.64 -1.67
CA THR A 80 -16.12 -8.41 -2.35
C THR A 80 -16.41 -9.91 -2.24
N THR A 81 -16.80 -10.40 -1.07
CA THR A 81 -17.18 -11.80 -0.85
C THR A 81 -18.33 -12.22 -1.75
N VAL A 82 -19.40 -11.44 -1.79
CA VAL A 82 -20.57 -11.73 -2.64
C VAL A 82 -20.18 -11.75 -4.12
N LEU A 83 -19.46 -10.74 -4.60
CA LEU A 83 -19.07 -10.63 -6.01
C LEU A 83 -18.14 -11.77 -6.45
N LEU A 84 -17.18 -12.16 -5.61
CA LEU A 84 -16.32 -13.31 -5.89
C LEU A 84 -17.10 -14.63 -5.84
N SER A 85 -18.06 -14.78 -4.92
CA SER A 85 -18.94 -15.96 -4.87
C SER A 85 -19.84 -16.07 -6.11
N LEU A 86 -20.36 -14.95 -6.60
CA LEU A 86 -21.11 -14.90 -7.87
C LEU A 86 -20.21 -15.29 -9.05
N GLY A 87 -18.93 -14.90 -9.03
CA GLY A 87 -17.96 -15.28 -10.05
C GLY A 87 -17.70 -16.80 -10.11
N VAL A 88 -17.94 -17.56 -9.04
CA VAL A 88 -17.83 -19.03 -9.05
C VAL A 88 -18.89 -19.68 -9.96
N VAL A 89 -20.08 -19.10 -10.04
CA VAL A 89 -21.22 -19.66 -10.79
C VAL A 89 -21.37 -19.06 -12.19
N VAL A 90 -20.76 -17.90 -12.44
CA VAL A 90 -20.86 -17.21 -13.74
C VAL A 90 -19.95 -17.89 -14.77
N ASN A 91 -20.46 -17.99 -16.00
CA ASN A 91 -19.71 -18.48 -17.16
C ASN A 91 -19.53 -17.34 -18.18
N GLY A 92 -18.38 -17.34 -18.84
CA GLY A 92 -18.03 -16.35 -19.87
C GLY A 92 -17.06 -15.27 -19.38
N LEU A 93 -16.24 -14.82 -20.31
CA LEU A 93 -15.13 -13.89 -20.05
C LEU A 93 -15.62 -12.49 -19.62
N ALA A 94 -16.58 -11.94 -20.35
CA ALA A 94 -17.05 -10.58 -20.11
C ALA A 94 -17.78 -10.44 -18.74
N PRO A 95 -18.74 -11.29 -18.37
CA PRO A 95 -19.38 -11.19 -17.06
C PRO A 95 -18.38 -11.47 -15.92
N LEU A 96 -17.42 -12.39 -16.10
CA LEU A 96 -16.35 -12.61 -15.12
C LEU A 96 -15.49 -11.37 -14.94
N GLY A 97 -15.07 -10.72 -16.03
CA GLY A 97 -14.29 -9.47 -15.98
C GLY A 97 -15.03 -8.35 -15.25
N VAL A 98 -16.34 -8.19 -15.49
CA VAL A 98 -17.18 -7.22 -14.79
C VAL A 98 -17.25 -7.52 -13.29
N LEU A 99 -17.48 -8.78 -12.90
CA LEU A 99 -17.51 -9.17 -11.48
C LEU A 99 -16.17 -8.95 -10.79
N LEU A 100 -15.06 -9.25 -11.47
CA LEU A 100 -13.70 -8.99 -10.94
C LEU A 100 -13.45 -7.48 -10.78
N ALA A 101 -13.88 -6.65 -11.73
CA ALA A 101 -13.78 -5.20 -11.62
C ALA A 101 -14.61 -4.65 -10.45
N LEU A 102 -15.86 -5.12 -10.31
CA LEU A 102 -16.71 -4.74 -9.18
C LEU A 102 -16.17 -5.23 -7.84
N ALA A 103 -15.60 -6.45 -7.78
CA ALA A 103 -14.94 -6.97 -6.58
C ALA A 103 -13.72 -6.13 -6.21
N GLY A 104 -12.91 -5.71 -7.19
CA GLY A 104 -11.81 -4.76 -7.00
C GLY A 104 -12.30 -3.40 -6.50
N ALA A 105 -13.39 -2.90 -7.08
CA ALA A 105 -14.03 -1.66 -6.64
C ALA A 105 -14.52 -1.74 -5.18
N ALA A 106 -15.10 -2.85 -4.76
CA ALA A 106 -15.51 -3.08 -3.38
C ALA A 106 -14.31 -3.21 -2.42
N SER A 107 -13.27 -3.95 -2.84
CA SER A 107 -12.03 -4.15 -2.10
C SER A 107 -11.26 -2.85 -1.83
N ALA A 108 -11.43 -1.81 -2.67
CA ALA A 108 -10.83 -0.48 -2.49
C ALA A 108 -11.19 0.17 -1.14
N SER A 109 -12.34 -0.19 -0.55
CA SER A 109 -12.78 0.24 0.78
C SER A 109 -11.73 -0.04 1.86
N VAL A 110 -11.10 -1.21 1.79
CA VAL A 110 -10.05 -1.62 2.73
C VAL A 110 -8.82 -0.75 2.58
N SER A 111 -8.38 -0.50 1.35
CA SER A 111 -7.20 0.32 1.05
C SER A 111 -7.40 1.78 1.50
N ALA A 112 -8.61 2.31 1.35
CA ALA A 112 -8.94 3.68 1.75
C ALA A 112 -9.11 3.84 3.28
N ALA A 113 -9.70 2.84 3.97
CA ALA A 113 -10.12 2.98 5.37
C ALA A 113 -9.16 2.35 6.39
N SER A 114 -8.46 1.24 6.07
CA SER A 114 -7.63 0.52 7.04
C SER A 114 -6.43 1.33 7.54
N GLY A 115 -5.83 2.17 6.68
CA GLY A 115 -4.76 3.07 7.10
C GLY A 115 -5.24 4.11 8.11
N ARG A 116 -6.41 4.69 7.88
CA ARG A 116 -7.05 5.65 8.77
C ARG A 116 -7.43 5.01 10.10
N LEU A 117 -7.97 3.78 10.10
CA LEU A 117 -8.23 3.02 11.32
C LEU A 117 -6.96 2.94 12.18
N VAL A 118 -5.81 2.57 11.57
CA VAL A 118 -4.53 2.47 12.29
C VAL A 118 -4.09 3.82 12.84
N VAL A 119 -4.04 4.85 12.00
CA VAL A 119 -3.60 6.19 12.41
C VAL A 119 -4.47 6.78 13.53
N GLY A 120 -5.77 6.48 13.52
CA GLY A 120 -6.71 6.99 14.52
C GLY A 120 -6.56 6.37 15.91
N TRP A 121 -6.02 5.14 16.02
CA TRP A 121 -5.82 4.45 17.29
C TRP A 121 -4.44 4.64 17.91
N PHE A 122 -3.48 5.16 17.16
CA PHE A 122 -2.09 5.32 17.62
C PHE A 122 -1.72 6.78 17.79
N SER A 123 -0.95 7.06 18.84
CA SER A 123 -0.38 8.40 19.09
C SER A 123 0.59 8.79 17.98
N ALA A 124 0.84 10.08 17.80
CA ALA A 124 1.78 10.60 16.80
C ALA A 124 3.18 9.96 16.91
N ARG A 125 3.59 9.54 18.11
CA ARG A 125 4.90 8.90 18.37
C ARG A 125 4.98 7.43 17.98
N GLU A 126 3.85 6.80 17.63
CA GLU A 126 3.75 5.36 17.32
C GLU A 126 3.10 5.08 15.96
N ARG A 127 2.58 6.10 15.28
CA ARG A 127 1.89 5.96 13.99
C ARG A 127 2.78 5.41 12.89
N GLY A 128 4.06 5.79 12.88
CA GLY A 128 5.02 5.31 11.90
C GLY A 128 5.21 3.80 12.02
N LEU A 129 5.46 3.30 13.23
CA LEU A 129 5.57 1.87 13.50
C LEU A 129 4.29 1.12 13.12
N ALA A 130 3.14 1.61 13.58
CA ALA A 130 1.85 0.97 13.31
C ALA A 130 1.55 0.93 11.80
N MET A 131 1.82 2.01 11.08
CA MET A 131 1.64 2.04 9.62
C MET A 131 2.67 1.17 8.91
N GLY A 132 3.92 1.10 9.38
CA GLY A 132 4.93 0.17 8.88
C GLY A 132 4.47 -1.29 8.99
N ILE A 133 3.92 -1.70 10.13
CA ILE A 133 3.33 -3.03 10.34
C ILE A 133 2.14 -3.24 9.39
N ARG A 134 1.21 -2.29 9.31
CA ARG A 134 0.06 -2.39 8.38
C ARG A 134 0.52 -2.58 6.93
N GLN A 135 1.60 -1.94 6.51
CA GLN A 135 2.11 -2.05 5.13
C GLN A 135 2.77 -3.41 4.82
N THR A 136 3.03 -4.26 5.83
CA THR A 136 3.45 -5.65 5.59
C THR A 136 2.34 -6.51 5.02
N SER A 137 1.09 -6.04 5.05
CA SER A 137 -0.07 -6.73 4.46
C SER A 137 0.10 -7.05 2.97
N THR A 138 0.78 -6.19 2.20
CA THR A 138 1.01 -6.44 0.77
C THR A 138 1.89 -7.67 0.53
N PRO A 139 3.13 -7.75 1.05
CA PRO A 139 3.94 -8.96 0.87
C PRO A 139 3.31 -10.20 1.52
N LEU A 140 2.59 -10.07 2.63
CA LEU A 140 1.86 -11.19 3.24
C LEU A 140 0.74 -11.70 2.32
N GLY A 141 -0.07 -10.81 1.74
CA GLY A 141 -1.13 -11.18 0.81
C GLY A 141 -0.58 -11.83 -0.46
N MET A 142 0.49 -11.28 -1.02
CA MET A 142 1.17 -11.88 -2.17
C MET A 142 1.76 -13.26 -1.83
N GLY A 143 2.36 -13.41 -0.64
CA GLY A 143 2.90 -14.69 -0.17
C GLY A 143 1.81 -15.75 0.00
N ILE A 144 0.68 -15.42 0.62
CA ILE A 144 -0.49 -16.32 0.75
C ILE A 144 -0.98 -16.74 -0.65
N ALA A 145 -1.12 -15.78 -1.56
CA ALA A 145 -1.55 -16.06 -2.92
C ALA A 145 -0.57 -16.97 -3.67
N ALA A 146 0.73 -16.69 -3.60
CA ALA A 146 1.76 -17.48 -4.26
C ALA A 146 1.83 -18.94 -3.76
N LEU A 147 1.57 -19.17 -2.48
CA LEU A 147 1.57 -20.50 -1.88
C LEU A 147 0.30 -21.32 -2.19
N ILE A 148 -0.86 -20.66 -2.21
CA ILE A 148 -2.15 -21.37 -2.22
C ILE A 148 -2.79 -21.36 -3.61
N VAL A 149 -2.77 -20.22 -4.31
CA VAL A 149 -3.51 -20.06 -5.57
C VAL A 149 -3.07 -21.02 -6.66
N PRO A 150 -1.78 -21.28 -6.93
CA PRO A 150 -1.38 -22.21 -7.98
C PRO A 150 -1.94 -23.63 -7.77
N THR A 151 -1.90 -24.11 -6.52
CA THR A 151 -2.42 -25.43 -6.17
C THR A 151 -3.94 -25.51 -6.30
N LEU A 152 -4.65 -24.48 -5.87
CA LEU A 152 -6.11 -24.40 -6.02
C LEU A 152 -6.51 -24.26 -7.48
N ALA A 153 -5.84 -23.43 -8.23
CA ALA A 153 -6.08 -23.24 -9.66
C ALA A 153 -5.88 -24.55 -10.42
N ALA A 154 -4.80 -25.31 -10.12
CA ALA A 154 -4.54 -26.59 -10.75
C ALA A 154 -5.58 -27.67 -10.42
N ARG A 155 -6.16 -27.65 -9.20
CA ARG A 155 -7.14 -28.66 -8.74
C ARG A 155 -8.60 -28.31 -9.08
N SER A 156 -8.96 -27.04 -8.98
CA SER A 156 -10.35 -26.57 -9.02
C SER A 156 -10.55 -25.40 -9.96
N GLY A 157 -9.56 -25.09 -10.80
CA GLY A 157 -9.62 -23.99 -11.75
C GLY A 157 -9.75 -22.63 -11.09
N MET A 158 -10.18 -21.64 -11.89
CA MET A 158 -10.43 -20.29 -11.41
C MET A 158 -11.53 -20.23 -10.32
N LYS A 159 -12.53 -21.14 -10.39
CA LYS A 159 -13.62 -21.20 -9.43
C LYS A 159 -13.14 -21.47 -8.00
N GLY A 160 -12.18 -22.39 -7.83
CA GLY A 160 -11.55 -22.68 -6.53
C GLY A 160 -10.79 -21.48 -5.97
N THR A 161 -10.06 -20.78 -6.82
CA THR A 161 -9.34 -19.55 -6.45
C THR A 161 -10.29 -18.44 -5.98
N MET A 162 -11.39 -18.22 -6.72
CA MET A 162 -12.39 -17.22 -6.35
C MET A 162 -13.10 -17.56 -5.06
N PHE A 163 -13.48 -18.84 -4.86
CA PHE A 163 -14.07 -19.31 -3.61
C PHE A 163 -13.14 -19.10 -2.42
N PHE A 164 -11.87 -19.41 -2.55
CA PHE A 164 -10.87 -19.18 -1.51
C PHE A 164 -10.76 -17.71 -1.14
N CYS A 165 -10.63 -16.82 -2.13
CA CYS A 165 -10.57 -15.38 -1.89
C CYS A 165 -11.87 -14.86 -1.26
N ALA A 166 -13.04 -15.36 -1.71
CA ALA A 166 -14.33 -15.02 -1.13
C ALA A 166 -14.42 -15.43 0.34
N ALA A 167 -14.02 -16.66 0.66
CA ALA A 167 -14.04 -17.19 2.02
C ALA A 167 -13.13 -16.37 2.96
N LEU A 168 -11.91 -16.05 2.52
CA LEU A 168 -10.99 -15.20 3.29
C LEU A 168 -11.58 -13.81 3.54
N CYS A 169 -12.12 -13.16 2.50
CA CYS A 169 -12.75 -11.84 2.64
C CYS A 169 -13.96 -11.90 3.58
N GLY A 170 -14.79 -12.95 3.47
CA GLY A 170 -15.98 -13.15 4.31
C GLY A 170 -15.63 -13.34 5.78
N VAL A 171 -14.67 -14.20 6.08
CA VAL A 171 -14.20 -14.42 7.46
C VAL A 171 -13.70 -13.10 8.07
N VAL A 172 -12.86 -12.37 7.33
CA VAL A 172 -12.31 -11.10 7.84
C VAL A 172 -13.38 -10.02 7.90
N ALA A 173 -14.37 -10.00 7.00
CA ALA A 173 -15.53 -9.10 7.10
C ALA A 173 -16.28 -9.31 8.41
N VAL A 174 -16.55 -10.57 8.80
CA VAL A 174 -17.19 -10.91 10.09
C VAL A 174 -16.32 -10.48 11.27
N LEU A 175 -15.01 -10.76 11.23
CA LEU A 175 -14.09 -10.37 12.30
C LEU A 175 -14.01 -8.85 12.47
N VAL A 176 -13.89 -8.10 11.40
CA VAL A 176 -13.88 -6.63 11.44
C VAL A 176 -15.24 -6.11 11.89
N GLY A 177 -16.32 -6.64 11.34
CA GLY A 177 -17.69 -6.25 11.70
C GLY A 177 -18.05 -6.49 13.17
N SER A 178 -17.49 -7.53 13.79
CA SER A 178 -17.76 -7.86 15.20
C SER A 178 -16.79 -7.21 16.19
N LEU A 179 -15.48 -7.19 15.86
CA LEU A 179 -14.43 -6.84 16.82
C LEU A 179 -13.83 -5.45 16.61
N ALA A 180 -13.91 -4.87 15.39
CA ALA A 180 -13.37 -3.55 15.15
C ALA A 180 -14.23 -2.46 15.80
N SER A 181 -13.57 -1.37 16.12
CA SER A 181 -14.23 -0.15 16.63
C SER A 181 -13.60 1.05 15.95
N ASP A 182 -14.43 2.02 15.61
CA ASP A 182 -13.92 3.29 15.10
C ASP A 182 -13.08 3.99 16.16
N PRO A 183 -12.07 4.78 15.75
CA PRO A 183 -11.27 5.57 16.68
C PRO A 183 -12.17 6.54 17.49
N PRO A 184 -11.84 6.78 18.76
CA PRO A 184 -12.63 7.68 19.61
C PRO A 184 -12.76 9.07 18.95
N ARG A 185 -13.98 9.51 18.70
CA ARG A 185 -14.30 10.87 18.26
C ARG A 185 -14.47 11.70 19.54
N THR A 186 -13.53 12.58 19.88
CA THR A 186 -13.70 13.53 20.96
C THR A 186 -14.81 14.52 20.58
N ALA A 187 -15.72 14.83 21.52
CA ALA A 187 -16.85 15.77 21.32
C ALA A 187 -16.40 17.18 20.86
N GLN A 188 -15.18 17.58 21.20
CA GLN A 188 -14.55 18.81 20.71
C GLN A 188 -14.33 18.85 19.19
N THR A 189 -14.30 17.68 18.51
CA THR A 189 -14.12 17.60 17.05
C THR A 189 -15.44 17.75 16.28
N ALA A 190 -16.58 17.62 16.96
CA ALA A 190 -17.91 17.77 16.34
C ALA A 190 -18.34 19.25 16.22
N ALA A 191 -17.75 20.14 17.01
CA ALA A 191 -18.07 21.56 17.07
C ALA A 191 -17.07 22.47 16.31
N GLN A 192 -16.04 21.90 15.69
CA GLN A 192 -15.11 22.69 14.87
C GLN A 192 -15.70 22.98 13.50
N GLU A 193 -15.53 24.23 13.05
CA GLU A 193 -15.85 24.70 11.70
C GLU A 193 -15.44 23.72 10.61
N PRO A 194 -16.11 23.69 9.44
CA PRO A 194 -15.75 22.80 8.34
C PRO A 194 -14.25 22.92 8.09
N ALA A 195 -13.51 21.84 8.34
CA ALA A 195 -12.06 21.86 8.26
C ALA A 195 -11.63 22.37 6.89
N ALA A 196 -10.76 23.36 6.86
CA ALA A 196 -10.24 23.94 5.62
C ALA A 196 -9.73 22.84 4.67
N ASN A 197 -9.97 23.01 3.39
CA ASN A 197 -9.54 22.04 2.38
C ASN A 197 -8.00 21.92 2.41
N PRO A 198 -7.42 20.76 2.78
CA PRO A 198 -5.97 20.60 2.90
C PRO A 198 -5.24 20.69 1.57
N TYR A 199 -5.96 20.56 0.45
CA TYR A 199 -5.44 20.69 -0.91
C TYR A 199 -5.19 22.12 -1.37
N GLN A 200 -5.56 23.12 -0.58
CA GLN A 200 -5.18 24.51 -0.82
C GLN A 200 -3.67 24.74 -0.66
N HIS A 201 -2.98 23.85 0.07
CA HIS A 201 -1.53 23.89 0.22
C HIS A 201 -0.86 22.84 -0.66
N SER A 202 0.28 23.19 -1.26
CA SER A 202 1.03 22.29 -2.14
C SER A 202 1.64 21.09 -1.44
N SER A 203 1.77 21.11 -0.10
CA SER A 203 2.46 20.07 0.67
C SER A 203 1.85 18.68 0.47
N LEU A 204 0.52 18.58 0.47
CA LEU A 204 -0.17 17.31 0.29
C LEU A 204 0.00 16.77 -1.13
N TRP A 205 -0.11 17.63 -2.15
CA TRP A 205 0.15 17.27 -3.54
C TRP A 205 1.59 16.79 -3.75
N ARG A 206 2.55 17.45 -3.10
CA ARG A 206 3.97 17.08 -3.15
C ARG A 206 4.21 15.71 -2.51
N ILE A 207 3.54 15.37 -1.40
CA ILE A 207 3.60 14.02 -0.81
C ILE A 207 3.01 12.99 -1.77
N HIS A 208 1.86 13.25 -2.37
CA HIS A 208 1.24 12.33 -3.33
C HIS A 208 2.14 12.09 -4.55
N ALA A 209 2.67 13.15 -5.14
CA ALA A 209 3.56 13.06 -6.29
C ALA A 209 4.86 12.32 -5.95
N SER A 210 5.52 12.68 -4.84
CA SER A 210 6.75 11.99 -4.41
C SER A 210 6.51 10.51 -4.13
N SER A 211 5.37 10.18 -3.54
CA SER A 211 5.01 8.78 -3.26
C SER A 211 4.72 7.98 -4.54
N ALA A 212 4.03 8.57 -5.51
CA ALA A 212 3.79 7.94 -6.81
C ALA A 212 5.12 7.70 -7.56
N LEU A 213 6.03 8.67 -7.55
CA LEU A 213 7.37 8.52 -8.15
C LEU A 213 8.19 7.42 -7.46
N LEU A 214 8.12 7.30 -6.13
CA LEU A 214 8.82 6.25 -5.37
C LEU A 214 8.22 4.85 -5.58
N CYS A 215 7.00 4.74 -6.09
CA CYS A 215 6.45 3.46 -6.53
C CYS A 215 7.17 2.93 -7.79
N VAL A 216 7.70 3.79 -8.66
CA VAL A 216 8.37 3.34 -9.88
C VAL A 216 9.57 2.44 -9.59
N PRO A 217 10.59 2.83 -8.78
CA PRO A 217 11.70 1.94 -8.46
C PRO A 217 11.25 0.67 -7.73
N GLN A 218 10.20 0.73 -6.89
CA GLN A 218 9.66 -0.45 -6.21
C GLN A 218 9.11 -1.47 -7.21
N PHE A 219 8.27 -1.03 -8.15
CA PHE A 219 7.67 -1.92 -9.14
C PHE A 219 8.64 -2.30 -10.26
N ALA A 220 9.64 -1.47 -10.56
CA ALA A 220 10.76 -1.83 -11.42
C ALA A 220 11.57 -2.99 -10.84
N ALA A 221 11.98 -2.89 -9.58
CA ALA A 221 12.71 -3.96 -8.91
C ALA A 221 11.84 -5.24 -8.82
N ASN A 222 10.59 -5.14 -8.39
CA ASN A 222 9.73 -6.32 -8.25
C ASN A 222 9.42 -7.02 -9.58
N ALA A 223 9.24 -6.28 -10.68
CA ALA A 223 8.89 -6.86 -11.96
C ALA A 223 10.11 -7.45 -12.71
N PHE A 224 11.28 -6.82 -12.59
CA PHE A 224 12.41 -7.14 -13.44
C PHE A 224 13.58 -7.82 -12.72
N ALA A 225 13.59 -7.90 -11.38
CA ALA A 225 14.70 -8.51 -10.63
C ALA A 225 14.93 -9.97 -11.04
N MET A 226 13.87 -10.78 -11.10
CA MET A 226 14.00 -12.20 -11.45
C MET A 226 14.54 -12.39 -12.87
N VAL A 227 13.96 -11.69 -13.84
CA VAL A 227 14.35 -11.79 -15.25
C VAL A 227 15.78 -11.28 -15.42
N PHE A 228 16.13 -10.17 -14.78
CA PHE A 228 17.50 -9.64 -14.80
C PHE A 228 18.53 -10.62 -14.22
N LEU A 229 18.23 -11.26 -13.09
CA LEU A 229 19.14 -12.21 -12.46
C LEU A 229 19.34 -13.47 -13.32
N ILE A 230 18.29 -13.93 -14.00
CA ILE A 230 18.37 -15.11 -14.89
C ILE A 230 19.06 -14.74 -16.20
N ASP A 231 18.56 -13.72 -16.90
CA ASP A 231 18.97 -13.43 -18.30
C ASP A 231 20.33 -12.72 -18.37
N VAL A 232 20.63 -11.83 -17.42
CA VAL A 232 21.85 -11.00 -17.42
C VAL A 232 22.93 -11.58 -16.51
N ARG A 233 22.53 -12.12 -15.36
CA ARG A 233 23.47 -12.63 -14.35
C ARG A 233 23.70 -14.13 -14.41
N GLY A 234 22.92 -14.86 -15.23
CA GLY A 234 23.06 -16.31 -15.40
C GLY A 234 22.64 -17.13 -14.18
N TRP A 235 21.82 -16.56 -13.28
CA TRP A 235 21.34 -17.29 -12.09
C TRP A 235 20.35 -18.38 -12.49
N GLY A 236 20.40 -19.51 -11.80
CA GLY A 236 19.36 -20.52 -11.93
C GLY A 236 18.02 -20.00 -11.39
N ALA A 237 16.90 -20.35 -12.05
CA ALA A 237 15.57 -19.87 -11.70
C ALA A 237 15.19 -20.13 -10.23
N VAL A 238 15.64 -21.25 -9.64
CA VAL A 238 15.39 -21.59 -8.22
C VAL A 238 16.07 -20.60 -7.29
N HIS A 239 17.33 -20.29 -7.52
CA HIS A 239 18.09 -19.33 -6.70
C HIS A 239 17.54 -17.90 -6.85
N ALA A 240 17.20 -17.49 -8.07
CA ALA A 240 16.55 -16.21 -8.32
C ALA A 240 15.20 -16.10 -7.59
N GLY A 241 14.39 -17.18 -7.61
CA GLY A 241 13.12 -17.24 -6.87
C GLY A 241 13.30 -17.17 -5.36
N GLN A 242 14.30 -17.89 -4.79
CA GLN A 242 14.62 -17.81 -3.37
C GLN A 242 15.03 -16.40 -2.94
N LEU A 243 15.81 -15.72 -3.77
CA LEU A 243 16.20 -14.33 -3.54
C LEU A 243 14.98 -13.40 -3.46
N LEU A 244 13.98 -13.58 -4.34
CA LEU A 244 12.77 -12.78 -4.31
C LEU A 244 11.98 -13.01 -3.01
N VAL A 245 11.94 -14.23 -2.48
CA VAL A 245 11.31 -14.49 -1.18
C VAL A 245 12.05 -13.73 -0.06
N VAL A 246 13.39 -13.81 -0.04
CA VAL A 246 14.21 -13.06 0.93
C VAL A 246 13.96 -11.55 0.79
N SER A 247 13.89 -11.03 -0.43
CA SER A 247 13.63 -9.61 -0.66
C SER A 247 12.25 -9.15 -0.20
N GLN A 248 11.22 -10.00 -0.26
CA GLN A 248 9.90 -9.67 0.30
C GLN A 248 9.95 -9.59 1.83
N VAL A 249 10.72 -10.45 2.49
CA VAL A 249 10.94 -10.37 3.95
C VAL A 249 11.69 -9.10 4.30
N LEU A 250 12.78 -8.80 3.59
CA LEU A 250 13.53 -7.55 3.76
C LEU A 250 12.65 -6.32 3.52
N GLY A 251 11.78 -6.37 2.52
CA GLY A 251 10.80 -5.32 2.22
C GLY A 251 9.78 -5.13 3.36
N ALA A 252 9.33 -6.21 3.99
CA ALA A 252 8.45 -6.12 5.16
C ALA A 252 9.18 -5.50 6.36
N VAL A 253 10.40 -5.97 6.65
CA VAL A 253 11.24 -5.46 7.73
C VAL A 253 11.57 -3.98 7.51
N SER A 254 11.96 -3.58 6.30
CA SER A 254 12.31 -2.20 5.97
C SER A 254 11.16 -1.22 6.23
N ARG A 255 9.91 -1.62 5.95
CA ARG A 255 8.72 -0.80 6.24
C ARG A 255 8.53 -0.56 7.74
N VAL A 256 8.71 -1.61 8.56
CA VAL A 256 8.60 -1.52 10.02
C VAL A 256 9.73 -0.67 10.60
N VAL A 257 10.97 -0.91 10.15
CA VAL A 257 12.15 -0.16 10.58
C VAL A 257 12.03 1.32 10.20
N ALA A 258 11.64 1.64 8.96
CA ALA A 258 11.43 3.01 8.51
C ALA A 258 10.34 3.73 9.33
N GLY A 259 9.24 3.03 9.62
CA GLY A 259 8.18 3.54 10.49
C GLY A 259 8.68 3.86 11.89
N ARG A 260 9.39 2.92 12.52
CA ARG A 260 9.98 3.11 13.86
C ARG A 260 11.03 4.23 13.88
N TRP A 261 11.85 4.31 12.84
CA TRP A 261 12.82 5.39 12.69
C TRP A 261 12.14 6.76 12.61
N SER A 262 11.08 6.89 11.82
CA SER A 262 10.33 8.14 11.69
C SER A 262 9.70 8.58 13.01
N ASP A 263 9.23 7.62 13.83
CA ASP A 263 8.70 7.91 15.17
C ASP A 263 9.78 8.44 16.11
N ARG A 264 11.01 7.87 16.06
CA ARG A 264 12.16 8.33 16.87
C ARG A 264 12.64 9.71 16.48
N VAL A 265 12.65 10.00 15.17
CA VAL A 265 13.10 11.31 14.65
C VAL A 265 12.01 12.38 14.80
N GLY A 266 10.77 11.98 15.07
CA GLY A 266 9.62 12.90 15.15
C GLY A 266 9.27 13.56 13.80
N SER A 267 9.65 12.95 12.67
CA SER A 267 9.40 13.48 11.33
C SER A 267 9.10 12.35 10.36
N ARG A 268 8.11 12.55 9.48
CA ARG A 268 7.80 11.60 8.39
C ARG A 268 8.65 11.89 7.14
N VAL A 269 8.86 13.15 6.87
CA VAL A 269 9.49 13.61 5.62
C VAL A 269 11.02 13.49 5.63
N ARG A 270 11.69 13.62 6.79
CA ARG A 270 13.16 13.45 6.88
C ARG A 270 13.60 12.03 6.51
N PRO A 271 13.11 10.96 7.16
CA PRO A 271 13.44 9.60 6.75
C PRO A 271 12.99 9.28 5.31
N MET A 272 11.82 9.78 4.87
CA MET A 272 11.35 9.58 3.50
C MET A 272 12.33 10.16 2.48
N ARG A 273 12.88 11.37 2.73
CA ARG A 273 13.88 11.99 1.87
C ARG A 273 15.20 11.22 1.87
N GLN A 274 15.70 10.79 3.04
CA GLN A 274 16.92 10.01 3.14
C GLN A 274 16.81 8.66 2.44
N LEU A 275 15.68 7.96 2.62
CA LEU A 275 15.39 6.72 1.90
C LEU A 275 15.28 6.95 0.39
N SER A 276 14.70 8.07 -0.06
CA SER A 276 14.66 8.42 -1.48
C SER A 276 16.07 8.55 -2.08
N VAL A 277 17.01 9.18 -1.38
CA VAL A 277 18.42 9.24 -1.79
C VAL A 277 19.06 7.85 -1.82
N CYS A 278 18.84 7.04 -0.77
CA CYS A 278 19.35 5.67 -0.73
C CYS A 278 18.80 4.83 -1.91
N ILE A 279 17.50 4.95 -2.22
CA ILE A 279 16.86 4.28 -3.35
C ILE A 279 17.50 4.73 -4.67
N THR A 280 17.75 6.03 -4.85
CA THR A 280 18.42 6.58 -6.04
C THR A 280 19.81 5.96 -6.21
N VAL A 281 20.62 5.94 -5.16
CA VAL A 281 21.98 5.37 -5.19
C VAL A 281 21.95 3.87 -5.52
N VAL A 282 21.06 3.11 -4.87
CA VAL A 282 20.96 1.67 -5.09
C VAL A 282 20.47 1.35 -6.50
N MET A 283 19.49 2.09 -7.03
CA MET A 283 19.02 1.92 -8.39
C MET A 283 20.09 2.29 -9.42
N ALA A 284 20.87 3.34 -9.18
CA ALA A 284 22.02 3.71 -10.00
C ALA A 284 23.12 2.62 -9.98
N ALA A 285 23.41 2.07 -8.78
CA ALA A 285 24.34 0.94 -8.67
C ALA A 285 23.86 -0.31 -9.43
N THR A 286 22.56 -0.61 -9.39
CA THR A 286 21.96 -1.70 -10.16
C THR A 286 22.05 -1.42 -11.66
N ALA A 287 21.82 -0.18 -12.10
CA ALA A 287 21.92 0.24 -13.49
C ALA A 287 23.35 0.12 -14.01
N LEU A 288 24.34 0.61 -13.26
CA LEU A 288 25.77 0.47 -13.59
C LEU A 288 26.19 -1.01 -13.64
N GLY A 289 25.72 -1.80 -12.68
CA GLY A 289 26.00 -3.22 -12.65
C GLY A 289 25.36 -4.03 -13.78
N ALA A 290 24.35 -3.50 -14.45
CA ALA A 290 23.82 -4.09 -15.67
C ALA A 290 24.78 -3.91 -16.87
N LEU A 291 25.65 -2.88 -16.83
CA LEU A 291 26.69 -2.65 -17.84
C LEU A 291 27.98 -3.42 -17.55
N TRP A 292 28.35 -3.52 -16.25
CA TRP A 292 29.56 -4.22 -15.79
C TRP A 292 29.20 -5.28 -14.77
N PRO A 293 29.11 -6.56 -15.17
CA PRO A 293 28.75 -7.65 -14.27
C PRO A 293 29.70 -7.74 -13.06
N SER A 294 29.15 -7.60 -11.86
CA SER A 294 29.90 -7.61 -10.60
C SER A 294 29.01 -8.22 -9.51
N PRO A 295 29.55 -8.91 -8.50
CA PRO A 295 28.78 -9.35 -7.32
C PRO A 295 28.09 -8.21 -6.59
N VAL A 296 28.61 -6.97 -6.69
CA VAL A 296 27.98 -5.78 -6.13
C VAL A 296 26.60 -5.51 -6.77
N THR A 297 26.41 -5.88 -8.03
CA THR A 297 25.14 -5.75 -8.73
C THR A 297 24.04 -6.61 -8.09
N ASP A 298 24.37 -7.85 -7.77
CA ASP A 298 23.42 -8.79 -7.15
C ASP A 298 23.01 -8.28 -5.78
N LEU A 299 23.98 -7.80 -4.98
CA LEU A 299 23.72 -7.17 -3.70
C LEU A 299 22.87 -5.89 -3.84
N ALA A 300 23.18 -5.04 -4.82
CA ALA A 300 22.40 -3.83 -5.08
C ALA A 300 20.95 -4.15 -5.44
N MET A 301 20.71 -5.18 -6.27
CA MET A 301 19.36 -5.63 -6.62
C MET A 301 18.59 -6.15 -5.39
N ILE A 302 19.24 -6.96 -4.52
CA ILE A 302 18.64 -7.45 -3.27
C ILE A 302 18.23 -6.27 -2.39
N VAL A 303 19.14 -5.33 -2.19
CA VAL A 303 18.89 -4.12 -1.39
C VAL A 303 17.79 -3.27 -2.03
N ALA A 304 17.78 -3.10 -3.37
CA ALA A 304 16.73 -2.39 -4.09
C ALA A 304 15.34 -3.00 -3.81
N CYS A 305 15.20 -4.31 -3.96
CA CYS A 305 13.94 -5.01 -3.67
C CYS A 305 13.49 -4.83 -2.20
N GLY A 306 14.47 -4.75 -1.27
CA GLY A 306 14.19 -4.58 0.17
C GLY A 306 13.77 -3.15 0.54
N ILE A 307 14.48 -2.12 0.03
CA ILE A 307 14.29 -0.74 0.54
C ILE A 307 13.29 0.10 -0.25
N THR A 308 13.04 -0.21 -1.52
CA THR A 308 12.20 0.63 -2.38
C THR A 308 10.77 0.79 -1.87
N ALA A 309 10.28 -0.18 -1.10
CA ALA A 309 8.95 -0.14 -0.51
C ALA A 309 8.90 0.48 0.90
N SER A 310 10.04 0.84 1.48
CA SER A 310 10.14 1.34 2.87
C SER A 310 9.44 2.68 3.09
N THR A 311 9.33 3.50 2.04
CA THR A 311 8.74 4.84 2.09
C THR A 311 7.20 4.83 2.12
N ASN A 312 6.54 3.74 1.75
CA ASN A 312 5.08 3.68 1.62
C ASN A 312 4.37 4.02 2.94
N GLY A 313 4.79 3.40 4.05
CA GLY A 313 4.21 3.67 5.36
C GLY A 313 4.37 5.12 5.80
N LEU A 314 5.54 5.72 5.51
CA LEU A 314 5.84 7.12 5.81
C LEU A 314 4.94 8.07 5.02
N ALA A 315 4.78 7.82 3.72
CA ALA A 315 3.93 8.63 2.84
C ALA A 315 2.45 8.58 3.28
N PHE A 316 1.92 7.41 3.62
CA PHE A 316 0.55 7.28 4.14
C PHE A 316 0.38 7.98 5.48
N THR A 317 1.35 7.85 6.39
CA THR A 317 1.29 8.53 7.68
C THR A 317 1.34 10.05 7.51
N ALA A 318 2.26 10.56 6.67
CA ALA A 318 2.35 11.98 6.35
C ALA A 318 1.07 12.51 5.70
N THR A 319 0.48 11.75 4.76
CA THR A 319 -0.80 12.08 4.12
C THR A 319 -1.92 12.22 5.16
N ALA A 320 -2.07 11.26 6.06
CA ALA A 320 -3.11 11.29 7.08
C ALA A 320 -2.92 12.43 8.08
N GLU A 321 -1.67 12.70 8.48
CA GLU A 321 -1.33 13.78 9.41
C GLU A 321 -1.56 15.17 8.79
N LEU A 322 -1.19 15.37 7.52
CA LEU A 322 -1.40 16.62 6.79
C LEU A 322 -2.87 16.89 6.44
N ALA A 323 -3.60 15.84 6.06
CA ALA A 323 -5.01 15.96 5.70
C ALA A 323 -5.93 16.20 6.90
N GLY A 324 -5.49 15.83 8.10
CA GLY A 324 -6.32 15.89 9.29
C GLY A 324 -7.47 14.86 9.29
N ARG A 325 -8.19 14.78 10.39
CA ARG A 325 -9.20 13.72 10.61
C ARG A 325 -10.36 13.74 9.61
N SER A 326 -10.82 14.92 9.20
CA SER A 326 -11.99 15.10 8.33
C SER A 326 -11.71 14.79 6.85
N TRP A 327 -10.44 14.80 6.43
CA TRP A 327 -10.02 14.61 5.04
C TRP A 327 -9.11 13.40 4.83
N SER A 328 -8.68 12.73 5.90
CA SER A 328 -7.68 11.66 5.81
C SER A 328 -8.13 10.47 4.94
N GLY A 329 -9.42 10.14 4.91
CA GLY A 329 -9.94 9.08 4.06
C GLY A 329 -9.81 9.42 2.57
N ARG A 330 -10.29 10.59 2.17
CA ARG A 330 -10.16 11.09 0.79
C ARG A 330 -8.70 11.22 0.38
N ALA A 331 -7.87 11.79 1.25
CA ALA A 331 -6.45 11.97 0.97
C ALA A 331 -5.71 10.64 0.81
N MET A 332 -6.01 9.64 1.64
CA MET A 332 -5.50 8.27 1.47
C MET A 332 -6.03 7.62 0.19
N GLY A 333 -7.27 7.90 -0.20
CA GLY A 333 -7.83 7.48 -1.48
C GLY A 333 -7.02 8.03 -2.66
N VAL A 334 -6.76 9.33 -2.69
CA VAL A 334 -5.93 9.98 -3.71
C VAL A 334 -4.51 9.41 -3.72
N GLN A 335 -3.90 9.22 -2.53
CA GLN A 335 -2.59 8.62 -2.36
C GLN A 335 -2.52 7.22 -2.98
N ASN A 336 -3.49 6.35 -2.65
CA ASN A 336 -3.57 5.01 -3.19
C ASN A 336 -3.79 5.01 -4.71
N THR A 337 -4.64 5.91 -5.23
CA THR A 337 -4.88 6.05 -6.67
C THR A 337 -3.59 6.35 -7.40
N GLY A 338 -2.82 7.36 -6.95
CA GLY A 338 -1.54 7.72 -7.56
C GLY A 338 -0.52 6.57 -7.52
N GLN A 339 -0.43 5.86 -6.38
CA GLN A 339 0.47 4.71 -6.24
C GLN A 339 0.06 3.54 -7.14
N ASN A 340 -1.23 3.21 -7.23
CA ASN A 340 -1.69 2.11 -8.08
C ASN A 340 -1.56 2.43 -9.56
N LEU A 341 -1.77 3.69 -9.98
CA LEU A 341 -1.49 4.11 -11.35
C LEU A 341 0.00 3.97 -11.69
N ALA A 342 0.90 4.47 -10.83
CA ALA A 342 2.34 4.31 -11.01
C ALA A 342 2.75 2.83 -11.04
N ALA A 343 2.19 2.00 -10.15
CA ALA A 343 2.42 0.57 -10.09
C ALA A 343 2.02 -0.15 -11.38
N SER A 344 0.85 0.18 -11.93
CA SER A 344 0.30 -0.44 -13.15
C SER A 344 1.04 0.00 -14.41
N LEU A 345 1.50 1.25 -14.47
CA LEU A 345 2.20 1.80 -15.62
C LEU A 345 3.70 1.44 -15.65
N THR A 346 4.31 1.20 -14.50
CA THR A 346 5.75 0.93 -14.41
C THR A 346 6.20 -0.29 -15.23
N PRO A 347 5.60 -1.49 -15.09
CA PRO A 347 6.08 -2.66 -15.83
C PRO A 347 6.00 -2.51 -17.36
N PRO A 348 4.89 -2.04 -17.98
CA PRO A 348 4.84 -1.90 -19.42
C PRO A 348 5.76 -0.81 -19.96
N LEU A 349 5.86 0.35 -19.27
CA LEU A 349 6.71 1.45 -19.73
C LEU A 349 8.20 1.10 -19.59
N LEU A 350 8.61 0.58 -18.43
CA LEU A 350 10.01 0.17 -18.25
C LEU A 350 10.34 -1.10 -19.04
N GLY A 351 9.41 -2.02 -19.22
CA GLY A 351 9.61 -3.19 -20.06
C GLY A 351 9.87 -2.81 -21.52
N GLY A 352 9.14 -1.84 -22.06
CA GLY A 352 9.42 -1.27 -23.38
C GLY A 352 10.80 -0.61 -23.47
N LEU A 353 11.19 0.16 -22.46
CA LEU A 353 12.52 0.78 -22.40
C LEU A 353 13.63 -0.27 -22.26
N ILE A 354 13.46 -1.25 -21.39
CA ILE A 354 14.43 -2.34 -21.21
C ILE A 354 14.58 -3.16 -22.50
N GLY A 355 13.49 -3.47 -23.18
CA GLY A 355 13.49 -4.20 -24.43
C GLY A 355 14.21 -3.47 -25.58
N SER A 356 14.15 -2.14 -25.60
CA SER A 356 14.79 -1.32 -26.67
C SER A 356 16.20 -0.85 -26.31
N ALA A 357 16.48 -0.52 -25.05
CA ALA A 357 17.71 0.13 -24.60
C ALA A 357 18.50 -0.68 -23.54
N GLY A 358 17.92 -1.77 -23.02
CA GLY A 358 18.55 -2.63 -22.02
C GLY A 358 18.23 -2.25 -20.57
N TYR A 359 18.57 -3.16 -19.65
CA TYR A 359 18.26 -3.06 -18.21
C TYR A 359 18.86 -1.81 -17.54
N ALA A 360 20.06 -1.41 -17.95
CA ALA A 360 20.74 -0.24 -17.40
C ALA A 360 19.87 1.03 -17.48
N TRP A 361 19.26 1.28 -18.62
CA TRP A 361 18.41 2.46 -18.82
C TRP A 361 17.11 2.36 -18.04
N GLY A 362 16.50 1.17 -17.93
CA GLY A 362 15.31 0.96 -17.12
C GLY A 362 15.56 1.26 -15.64
N PHE A 363 16.64 0.71 -15.06
CA PHE A 363 16.99 0.95 -13.66
C PHE A 363 17.49 2.37 -13.43
N MET A 364 18.22 2.97 -14.38
CA MET A 364 18.65 4.37 -14.29
C MET A 364 17.45 5.32 -14.25
N LEU A 365 16.47 5.13 -15.14
CA LEU A 365 15.23 5.94 -15.11
C LEU A 365 14.50 5.81 -13.79
N ALA A 366 14.37 4.60 -13.25
CA ALA A 366 13.75 4.39 -11.94
C ALA A 366 14.53 5.11 -10.82
N GLY A 367 15.85 5.11 -10.88
CA GLY A 367 16.72 5.85 -9.97
C GLY A 367 16.55 7.38 -10.08
N VAL A 368 16.50 7.90 -11.31
CA VAL A 368 16.25 9.34 -11.57
C VAL A 368 14.90 9.78 -11.00
N LEU A 369 13.85 8.97 -11.17
CA LEU A 369 12.53 9.27 -10.63
C LEU A 369 12.52 9.23 -9.09
N ALA A 370 13.29 8.34 -8.46
CA ALA A 370 13.49 8.36 -7.01
C ALA A 370 14.21 9.64 -6.56
N GLY A 371 15.24 10.09 -7.30
CA GLY A 371 15.92 11.36 -7.08
C GLY A 371 14.99 12.56 -7.23
N ALA A 372 14.17 12.59 -8.28
CA ALA A 372 13.16 13.63 -8.47
C ALA A 372 12.15 13.67 -7.30
N ALA A 373 11.73 12.50 -6.80
CA ALA A 373 10.87 12.42 -5.63
C ALA A 373 11.50 13.08 -4.39
N CYS A 374 12.83 12.98 -4.21
CA CYS A 374 13.53 13.61 -3.10
C CYS A 374 13.34 15.14 -3.07
N PHE A 375 13.37 15.80 -4.23
CA PHE A 375 13.13 17.24 -4.35
C PHE A 375 11.66 17.61 -4.18
N MET A 376 10.74 16.71 -4.53
CA MET A 376 9.31 16.93 -4.34
C MET A 376 8.86 16.77 -2.90
N ILE A 377 9.56 15.97 -2.07
CA ILE A 377 9.23 15.83 -0.65
C ILE A 377 9.32 17.19 0.04
N PRO A 378 8.23 17.72 0.65
CA PRO A 378 8.22 19.06 1.23
C PRO A 378 9.25 19.17 2.36
N ALA A 379 9.95 20.31 2.40
CA ALA A 379 10.77 20.69 3.54
C ALA A 379 9.84 21.19 4.66
N LEU A 380 9.21 20.27 5.38
CA LEU A 380 8.44 20.62 6.57
C LEU A 380 9.43 20.81 7.73
N GLU A 381 10.08 21.97 7.74
CA GLU A 381 10.75 22.46 8.93
C GLU A 381 9.68 22.87 9.95
N ASN A 382 9.67 22.16 11.08
CA ASN A 382 9.13 22.55 12.39
C ASN A 382 7.87 23.46 12.42
N ARG A 383 6.95 23.37 11.49
CA ARG A 383 5.58 23.75 11.79
C ARG A 383 5.02 22.62 12.66
N ALA A 384 5.15 22.78 13.98
CA ALA A 384 4.39 22.03 14.94
C ALA A 384 2.95 22.00 14.42
N LEU A 385 2.44 20.78 14.18
CA LEU A 385 1.06 20.57 13.77
C LEU A 385 0.17 21.45 14.65
N PRO A 386 -0.84 22.16 14.11
CA PRO A 386 -1.80 22.87 14.94
C PRO A 386 -2.38 21.88 15.95
N GLY A 387 -2.13 22.07 17.23
CA GLY A 387 -2.49 21.15 18.32
C GLY A 387 -1.31 20.59 19.10
N SER A 388 -0.10 20.43 18.53
CA SER A 388 1.04 19.86 19.27
C SER A 388 1.71 20.87 20.22
N ARG A 389 1.51 22.18 20.04
CA ARG A 389 2.01 23.20 20.97
C ARG A 389 1.18 23.35 22.22
N GLN A 390 -0.12 23.01 22.21
CA GLN A 390 -0.97 23.11 23.39
C GLN A 390 -0.83 21.92 24.35
N GLU A 391 -0.49 20.71 23.85
CA GLU A 391 -0.29 19.56 24.73
C GLU A 391 1.11 19.48 25.38
N VAL A 392 2.10 20.21 24.85
CA VAL A 392 3.47 20.22 25.40
C VAL A 392 3.68 21.39 26.37
N ALA A 393 2.85 22.43 26.29
CA ALA A 393 2.97 23.62 27.15
C ALA A 393 2.16 23.53 28.45
N ALA A 394 1.15 22.68 28.54
CA ALA A 394 0.41 22.44 29.76
C ALA A 394 1.04 21.27 30.52
N GLY A 395 1.94 21.56 31.44
CA GLY A 395 2.40 20.61 32.44
C GLY A 395 1.22 20.12 33.30
N PRO A 396 1.33 18.93 33.94
CA PRO A 396 0.25 18.39 34.80
C PRO A 396 -0.26 19.38 35.84
N ASP A 397 0.55 20.32 36.26
CA ASP A 397 0.21 21.33 37.28
C ASP A 397 -0.68 22.49 36.76
N GLU A 398 -0.54 22.87 35.48
CA GLU A 398 -1.40 23.91 34.87
C GLU A 398 -2.83 23.42 34.59
N LEU A 399 -2.98 22.13 34.25
CA LEU A 399 -4.30 21.52 34.06
C LEU A 399 -5.07 21.40 35.37
N VAL A 400 -4.39 21.20 36.51
CA VAL A 400 -4.97 21.17 37.82
C VAL A 400 -5.39 22.58 38.29
N GLN A 401 -4.63 23.62 37.94
CA GLN A 401 -4.98 25.00 38.24
C GLN A 401 -6.16 25.52 37.42
N ALA A 402 -6.21 25.20 36.11
CA ALA A 402 -7.33 25.57 35.24
C ALA A 402 -8.64 24.89 35.64
N ALA A 403 -8.59 23.64 36.14
CA ALA A 403 -9.75 22.92 36.65
C ALA A 403 -10.27 23.51 38.00
N ARG A 404 -9.36 24.04 38.83
CA ARG A 404 -9.73 24.69 40.09
C ARG A 404 -10.33 26.10 39.93
N GLN A 405 -10.03 26.81 38.87
CA GLN A 405 -10.60 28.10 38.53
C GLN A 405 -12.02 28.00 37.97
N LYS A 406 -12.31 26.98 37.15
CA LYS A 406 -13.67 26.74 36.61
C LYS A 406 -14.69 26.16 37.60
N GLY A 407 -14.25 25.75 38.76
CA GLY A 407 -15.14 25.26 39.83
C GLY A 407 -15.54 26.33 40.86
N LYS A 408 -15.20 27.60 40.61
CA LYS A 408 -15.52 28.73 41.52
C LYS A 408 -16.40 29.82 40.86
N GLU A 409 -16.83 29.61 39.62
CA GLU A 409 -17.94 30.36 38.97
C GLU A 409 -19.18 29.43 38.86
#